data_e5979bd27c61e9e81a9a1b59d25c494e
#
_entry.id   e5979bd27c61e9e81a9a1b59d25c494e
#
_cell.length_a   1.000
_cell.length_b   1.000
_cell.length_c   1.000
_cell.angle_alpha   90.00
_cell.angle_beta   90.00
_cell.angle_gamma   90.00
#
_symmetry.space_group_name_H-M   'P 1'
#
loop_
_entity.id
_entity.type
_entity.pdbx_description
1 polymer ?
#
loop_
_entity_poly.entity_id
_entity_poly.type
_entity_poly.pdbx_seq_one_letter_code
_entity_poly.pdbx_strand_id
1 'polypeptide(L)'
;MKKYFGTDGIRGEVNKGSITGEMFFRFGLAAGTYFSNQNKQRHKAIIAKDTRLSGYMLEPALVSGLISAGMDVLLLGPLPTNGLAMLTKSMKADLGIMLTASHNPHTDNGLKLFGPDGMKLSDKVEKQIEKLIDDKVEKYLVKPNSLGRAKRLEDATENYIEILKNIFPKSFNLSGMKIFLDCANGASYKSAPALLRELGAEVVAIGINPDGFNINKNCGSTHPELIQQSVKTHKADIGIAFDGDADRVIMCDEKGEIIDGDQIIAMIAKNWKKKKILKGGVVGTLMTNLGLENYFKNNNIKFHRADVGDRYVKEKMNSLKYNLGGEQSGHIILGNLATTGDGLLVALEVLNSLKNNGKASKVFSVFKK
;
A
#
# COMPACT_ATOMS: atom_id res chain seq x y z
N MET A 1 12.67 5.66 -22.96
CA MET A 1 11.82 4.61 -22.36
C MET A 1 12.51 4.16 -21.09
N LYS A 2 11.81 3.80 -20.02
CA LYS A 2 12.43 3.17 -18.83
C LYS A 2 12.82 1.73 -19.18
N LYS A 3 13.95 1.26 -18.65
CA LYS A 3 14.46 -0.09 -18.92
C LYS A 3 13.99 -1.12 -17.90
N TYR A 4 13.96 -0.73 -16.62
CA TYR A 4 13.65 -1.59 -15.50
C TYR A 4 12.33 -1.23 -14.81
N PHE A 5 12.08 0.07 -14.59
CA PHE A 5 10.88 0.54 -13.90
C PHE A 5 9.65 0.54 -14.80
N GLY A 6 8.60 -0.16 -14.38
CA GLY A 6 7.26 -0.09 -14.95
C GLY A 6 6.44 1.09 -14.39
N THR A 7 5.11 0.97 -14.44
CA THR A 7 4.18 1.96 -13.88
C THR A 7 4.14 1.95 -12.34
N ASP A 8 4.41 0.80 -11.72
CA ASP A 8 4.38 0.60 -10.28
C ASP A 8 5.64 -0.16 -9.80
N GLY A 9 6.80 0.47 -9.97
CA GLY A 9 8.08 -0.12 -9.62
C GLY A 9 8.60 -1.16 -10.60
N ILE A 10 9.42 -2.08 -10.12
CA ILE A 10 9.99 -3.21 -10.87
C ILE A 10 9.30 -4.48 -10.40
N ARG A 11 8.85 -5.33 -11.31
CA ARG A 11 8.22 -6.63 -11.00
C ARG A 11 8.62 -7.69 -12.00
N GLY A 12 8.65 -8.93 -11.55
CA GLY A 12 8.88 -10.09 -12.42
C GLY A 12 9.05 -11.38 -11.63
N GLU A 13 9.26 -12.45 -12.37
CA GLU A 13 9.51 -13.79 -11.81
C GLU A 13 10.89 -13.84 -11.14
N VAL A 14 10.94 -14.40 -9.94
CA VAL A 14 12.16 -14.53 -9.14
C VAL A 14 13.20 -15.39 -9.87
N ASN A 15 14.48 -15.01 -9.78
CA ASN A 15 15.61 -15.58 -10.49
C ASN A 15 15.56 -15.44 -12.01
N LYS A 16 14.71 -14.49 -12.52
CA LYS A 16 14.68 -14.15 -13.93
C LYS A 16 14.79 -12.63 -14.14
N GLY A 17 15.46 -12.24 -15.21
CA GLY A 17 15.57 -10.84 -15.62
C GLY A 17 16.11 -9.94 -14.50
N SER A 18 15.28 -8.99 -14.07
CA SER A 18 15.68 -8.00 -13.04
C SER A 18 15.44 -8.45 -11.60
N ILE A 19 14.83 -9.63 -11.37
CA ILE A 19 14.48 -10.09 -10.02
C ILE A 19 15.48 -11.15 -9.56
N THR A 20 16.73 -10.75 -9.46
CA THR A 20 17.87 -11.58 -9.00
C THR A 20 18.65 -10.86 -7.88
N GLY A 21 19.40 -11.62 -7.07
CA GLY A 21 20.24 -11.04 -6.02
C GLY A 21 21.27 -10.05 -6.57
N GLU A 22 21.89 -10.36 -7.72
CA GLU A 22 22.83 -9.44 -8.38
C GLU A 22 22.17 -8.12 -8.75
N MET A 23 21.01 -8.17 -9.40
CA MET A 23 20.29 -6.96 -9.80
C MET A 23 19.82 -6.15 -8.60
N PHE A 24 19.38 -6.79 -7.51
CA PHE A 24 18.98 -6.09 -6.29
C PHE A 24 20.16 -5.43 -5.57
N PHE A 25 21.35 -6.04 -5.59
CA PHE A 25 22.57 -5.36 -5.18
C PHE A 25 22.82 -4.10 -6.02
N ARG A 26 22.73 -4.21 -7.35
CA ARG A 26 22.90 -3.07 -8.27
C ARG A 26 21.84 -1.98 -8.05
N PHE A 27 20.57 -2.36 -7.83
CA PHE A 27 19.52 -1.41 -7.49
C PHE A 27 19.82 -0.66 -6.19
N GLY A 28 20.25 -1.39 -5.15
CA GLY A 28 20.64 -0.79 -3.88
C GLY A 28 21.80 0.18 -4.01
N LEU A 29 22.85 -0.22 -4.73
CA LEU A 29 24.02 0.61 -4.98
C LEU A 29 23.65 1.87 -5.78
N ALA A 30 22.87 1.74 -6.85
CA ALA A 30 22.45 2.84 -7.69
C ALA A 30 21.54 3.84 -6.96
N ALA A 31 20.53 3.33 -6.23
CA ALA A 31 19.65 4.16 -5.42
C ALA A 31 20.43 4.85 -4.29
N GLY A 32 21.26 4.12 -3.56
CA GLY A 32 22.12 4.67 -2.51
C GLY A 32 23.05 5.78 -3.04
N THR A 33 23.70 5.55 -4.17
CA THR A 33 24.57 6.54 -4.82
C THR A 33 23.78 7.79 -5.23
N TYR A 34 22.59 7.62 -5.81
CA TYR A 34 21.74 8.76 -6.20
C TYR A 34 21.43 9.66 -5.02
N PHE A 35 20.99 9.09 -3.90
CA PHE A 35 20.64 9.88 -2.71
C PHE A 35 21.86 10.42 -1.97
N SER A 36 22.94 9.64 -1.83
CA SER A 36 24.16 10.08 -1.16
C SER A 36 24.86 11.27 -1.86
N ASN A 37 24.65 11.43 -3.17
CA ASN A 37 25.19 12.54 -3.93
C ASN A 37 24.39 13.86 -3.79
N GLN A 38 23.24 13.86 -3.09
CA GLN A 38 22.42 15.07 -2.94
C GLN A 38 23.04 16.11 -1.99
N ASN A 39 23.74 15.64 -0.95
CA ASN A 39 24.45 16.52 -0.01
C ASN A 39 25.51 15.72 0.76
N LYS A 40 26.28 16.38 1.65
CA LYS A 40 27.35 15.75 2.45
C LYS A 40 26.88 15.09 3.76
N GLN A 41 25.57 15.03 4.01
CA GLN A 41 25.03 14.40 5.21
C GLN A 41 24.99 12.87 5.04
N ARG A 42 24.88 12.16 6.16
CA ARG A 42 24.66 10.72 6.14
C ARG A 42 23.20 10.41 5.82
N HIS A 43 22.99 9.66 4.78
CA HIS A 43 21.67 9.32 4.26
C HIS A 43 21.15 8.01 4.85
N LYS A 44 19.83 7.89 4.93
CA LYS A 44 19.15 6.74 5.51
C LYS A 44 18.06 6.22 4.58
N ALA A 45 18.11 4.91 4.31
CA ALA A 45 17.01 4.17 3.68
C ALA A 45 16.24 3.35 4.71
N ILE A 46 14.95 3.17 4.49
CA ILE A 46 14.15 2.18 5.21
C ILE A 46 13.58 1.15 4.23
N ILE A 47 13.54 -0.12 4.64
CA ILE A 47 13.11 -1.23 3.78
C ILE A 47 12.01 -2.00 4.50
N ALA A 48 10.86 -2.15 3.83
CA ALA A 48 9.82 -3.11 4.20
C ALA A 48 9.64 -4.15 3.10
N LYS A 49 8.96 -5.24 3.43
CA LYS A 49 8.66 -6.31 2.49
C LYS A 49 7.31 -6.92 2.77
N ASP A 50 6.79 -7.67 1.80
CA ASP A 50 5.72 -8.61 2.04
C ASP A 50 6.27 -9.96 2.57
N THR A 51 5.49 -11.00 2.53
CA THR A 51 5.81 -12.28 3.16
C THR A 51 6.44 -13.31 2.23
N ARG A 52 6.78 -12.95 0.98
CA ARG A 52 7.36 -13.84 -0.02
C ARG A 52 8.70 -14.42 0.42
N LEU A 53 8.90 -15.70 0.18
CA LEU A 53 10.17 -16.38 0.49
C LEU A 53 11.38 -15.68 -0.15
N SER A 54 11.22 -15.23 -1.39
CA SER A 54 12.26 -14.52 -2.14
C SER A 54 12.76 -13.23 -1.46
N GLY A 55 12.00 -12.67 -0.51
CA GLY A 55 12.44 -11.56 0.33
C GLY A 55 13.72 -11.88 1.11
N TYR A 56 13.95 -13.13 1.50
CA TYR A 56 15.19 -13.55 2.19
C TYR A 56 16.44 -13.47 1.30
N MET A 57 16.30 -13.55 -0.01
CA MET A 57 17.37 -13.37 -0.98
C MET A 57 17.53 -11.92 -1.41
N LEU A 58 16.41 -11.25 -1.72
CA LEU A 58 16.43 -9.94 -2.34
C LEU A 58 16.75 -8.82 -1.36
N GLU A 59 16.22 -8.89 -0.12
CA GLU A 59 16.47 -7.88 0.92
C GLU A 59 17.95 -7.77 1.29
N PRO A 60 18.69 -8.85 1.64
CA PRO A 60 20.11 -8.76 1.95
C PRO A 60 20.96 -8.26 0.78
N ALA A 61 20.63 -8.64 -0.44
CA ALA A 61 21.31 -8.15 -1.63
C ALA A 61 21.15 -6.64 -1.81
N LEU A 62 19.91 -6.13 -1.70
CA LEU A 62 19.60 -4.71 -1.75
C LEU A 62 20.29 -3.93 -0.63
N VAL A 63 20.27 -4.45 0.59
CA VAL A 63 20.95 -3.87 1.77
C VAL A 63 22.44 -3.75 1.53
N SER A 64 23.09 -4.82 1.02
CA SER A 64 24.51 -4.80 0.69
C SER A 64 24.84 -3.67 -0.30
N GLY A 65 24.04 -3.49 -1.33
CA GLY A 65 24.22 -2.39 -2.30
C GLY A 65 24.10 -1.00 -1.66
N LEU A 66 23.06 -0.76 -0.84
CA LEU A 66 22.87 0.51 -0.14
C LEU A 66 24.01 0.83 0.83
N ILE A 67 24.45 -0.14 1.60
CA ILE A 67 25.58 0.00 2.55
C ILE A 67 26.87 0.33 1.79
N SER A 68 27.10 -0.36 0.66
CA SER A 68 28.25 -0.12 -0.21
C SER A 68 28.27 1.26 -0.83
N ALA A 69 27.11 1.93 -0.95
CA ALA A 69 26.97 3.32 -1.37
C ALA A 69 27.06 4.32 -0.19
N GLY A 70 27.26 3.84 1.05
CA GLY A 70 27.38 4.69 2.24
C GLY A 70 26.05 5.05 2.93
N MET A 71 24.94 4.44 2.54
CA MET A 71 23.63 4.67 3.18
C MET A 71 23.44 3.80 4.43
N ASP A 72 22.91 4.39 5.49
CA ASP A 72 22.39 3.62 6.62
C ASP A 72 21.03 3.00 6.25
N VAL A 73 20.75 1.81 6.74
CA VAL A 73 19.54 1.05 6.41
C VAL A 73 18.79 0.63 7.67
N LEU A 74 17.49 0.89 7.71
CA LEU A 74 16.57 0.34 8.71
C LEU A 74 15.68 -0.72 8.07
N LEU A 75 15.67 -1.93 8.63
CA LEU A 75 14.83 -3.04 8.20
C LEU A 75 13.57 -3.09 9.04
N LEU A 76 12.40 -2.92 8.40
CA LEU A 76 11.10 -2.88 9.06
C LEU A 76 10.43 -4.26 9.13
N GLY A 77 10.90 -5.22 8.32
CA GLY A 77 10.22 -6.51 8.16
C GLY A 77 8.93 -6.42 7.36
N PRO A 78 8.01 -7.39 7.53
CA PRO A 78 6.72 -7.36 6.82
C PRO A 78 5.85 -6.22 7.32
N LEU A 79 5.50 -5.29 6.39
CA LEU A 79 4.69 -4.11 6.68
C LEU A 79 3.94 -3.68 5.41
N PRO A 80 2.67 -3.21 5.49
CA PRO A 80 1.94 -2.65 4.36
C PRO A 80 2.69 -1.56 3.61
N THR A 81 2.49 -1.47 2.29
CA THR A 81 3.17 -0.50 1.42
C THR A 81 3.04 0.94 1.92
N ASN A 82 1.83 1.37 2.31
CA ASN A 82 1.68 2.73 2.84
C ASN A 82 2.26 2.87 4.26
N GLY A 83 2.35 1.81 5.05
CA GLY A 83 3.06 1.82 6.34
C GLY A 83 4.53 2.20 6.14
N LEU A 84 5.20 1.62 5.13
CA LEU A 84 6.53 2.05 4.72
C LEU A 84 6.56 3.54 4.31
N ALA A 85 5.62 3.97 3.47
CA ALA A 85 5.56 5.37 2.99
C ALA A 85 5.40 6.36 4.16
N MET A 86 4.51 6.06 5.11
CA MET A 86 4.30 6.85 6.32
C MET A 86 5.56 6.90 7.21
N LEU A 87 6.20 5.74 7.42
CA LEU A 87 7.42 5.66 8.23
C LEU A 87 8.61 6.33 7.54
N THR A 88 8.71 6.27 6.20
CA THR A 88 9.74 7.02 5.45
C THR A 88 9.69 8.50 5.82
N LYS A 89 8.50 9.08 5.78
CA LYS A 89 8.28 10.48 6.10
C LYS A 89 8.48 10.78 7.61
N SER A 90 7.87 10.00 8.50
CA SER A 90 7.90 10.27 9.95
C SER A 90 9.30 10.10 10.54
N MET A 91 10.08 9.14 10.05
CA MET A 91 11.44 8.88 10.47
C MET A 91 12.48 9.74 9.72
N LYS A 92 12.03 10.63 8.83
CA LYS A 92 12.90 11.49 8.00
C LYS A 92 13.96 10.67 7.27
N ALA A 93 13.55 9.55 6.67
CA ALA A 93 14.42 8.77 5.79
C ALA A 93 14.45 9.41 4.40
N ASP A 94 15.58 9.29 3.70
CA ASP A 94 15.76 9.84 2.36
C ASP A 94 15.10 8.94 1.30
N LEU A 95 15.00 7.64 1.61
CA LEU A 95 14.50 6.63 0.68
C LEU A 95 13.72 5.55 1.44
N GLY A 96 12.51 5.26 0.97
CA GLY A 96 11.73 4.08 1.34
C GLY A 96 11.74 3.05 0.22
N ILE A 97 11.92 1.76 0.56
CA ILE A 97 11.93 0.67 -0.42
C ILE A 97 10.99 -0.43 0.05
N MET A 98 9.97 -0.73 -0.76
CA MET A 98 9.06 -1.85 -0.54
C MET A 98 9.39 -3.01 -1.46
N LEU A 99 9.68 -4.18 -0.88
CA LEU A 99 9.90 -5.43 -1.60
C LEU A 99 8.59 -6.19 -1.71
N THR A 100 7.98 -6.19 -2.89
CA THR A 100 6.68 -6.81 -3.14
C THR A 100 6.38 -6.96 -4.62
N ALA A 101 5.49 -7.88 -4.97
CA ALA A 101 4.80 -7.91 -6.24
C ALA A 101 3.26 -7.80 -6.05
N SER A 102 2.80 -7.14 -4.97
CA SER A 102 1.38 -6.88 -4.66
C SER A 102 0.53 -8.16 -4.73
N HIS A 103 -0.45 -8.20 -5.62
CA HIS A 103 -1.40 -9.32 -5.78
C HIS A 103 -0.88 -10.50 -6.62
N ASN A 104 0.35 -10.43 -7.15
CA ASN A 104 0.94 -11.53 -7.93
C ASN A 104 1.21 -12.77 -7.05
N PRO A 105 1.35 -13.98 -7.63
CA PRO A 105 1.73 -15.18 -6.89
C PRO A 105 3.12 -15.05 -6.25
N HIS A 106 3.44 -15.95 -5.33
CA HIS A 106 4.73 -15.96 -4.60
C HIS A 106 5.97 -16.11 -5.48
N THR A 107 5.80 -16.63 -6.70
CA THR A 107 6.86 -16.78 -7.69
C THR A 107 7.42 -15.46 -8.20
N ASP A 108 6.65 -14.40 -8.05
CA ASP A 108 7.04 -13.05 -8.44
C ASP A 108 7.50 -12.24 -7.23
N ASN A 109 8.35 -11.25 -7.49
CA ASN A 109 8.70 -10.20 -6.53
C ASN A 109 9.05 -8.91 -7.29
N GLY A 110 9.41 -7.88 -6.54
CA GLY A 110 9.75 -6.58 -7.12
C GLY A 110 10.16 -5.57 -6.08
N LEU A 111 10.29 -4.33 -6.50
CA LEU A 111 10.53 -3.21 -5.58
C LEU A 111 9.77 -1.95 -6.02
N LYS A 112 9.29 -1.20 -5.03
CA LYS A 112 8.72 0.15 -5.18
C LYS A 112 9.58 1.13 -4.39
N LEU A 113 9.83 2.32 -4.95
CA LEU A 113 10.68 3.35 -4.33
C LEU A 113 9.85 4.57 -3.91
N PHE A 114 10.11 5.06 -2.70
CA PHE A 114 9.45 6.21 -2.09
C PHE A 114 10.47 7.26 -1.68
N GLY A 115 10.19 8.53 -1.95
CA GLY A 115 11.01 9.65 -1.53
C GLY A 115 10.81 10.04 -0.06
N PRO A 116 11.54 11.05 0.43
CA PRO A 116 11.49 11.51 1.82
C PRO A 116 10.12 12.08 2.23
N ASP A 117 9.29 12.43 1.27
CA ASP A 117 7.90 12.86 1.45
C ASP A 117 6.90 11.69 1.56
N GLY A 118 7.38 10.44 1.42
CA GLY A 118 6.56 9.24 1.37
C GLY A 118 5.80 9.05 0.05
N MET A 119 6.11 9.82 -0.99
CA MET A 119 5.54 9.64 -2.33
C MET A 119 6.41 8.72 -3.19
N LYS A 120 5.79 7.98 -4.11
CA LYS A 120 6.54 7.22 -5.12
C LYS A 120 7.48 8.16 -5.89
N LEU A 121 8.68 7.67 -6.22
CA LEU A 121 9.65 8.46 -6.98
C LEU A 121 9.10 8.84 -8.35
N SER A 122 9.46 10.04 -8.81
CA SER A 122 9.08 10.50 -10.15
C SER A 122 9.84 9.73 -11.23
N ASP A 123 9.28 9.66 -12.44
CA ASP A 123 9.94 9.09 -13.62
C ASP A 123 11.32 9.65 -13.89
N LYS A 124 11.51 10.94 -13.59
CA LYS A 124 12.79 11.61 -13.73
C LYS A 124 13.84 11.00 -12.80
N VAL A 125 13.48 10.77 -11.54
CA VAL A 125 14.39 10.18 -10.53
C VAL A 125 14.64 8.70 -10.85
N GLU A 126 13.59 7.93 -11.17
CA GLU A 126 13.74 6.52 -11.57
C GLU A 126 14.69 6.37 -12.77
N LYS A 127 14.56 7.20 -13.82
CA LYS A 127 15.47 7.21 -14.97
C LYS A 127 16.92 7.57 -14.61
N GLN A 128 17.13 8.42 -13.61
CA GLN A 128 18.47 8.73 -13.14
C GLN A 128 19.09 7.55 -12.38
N ILE A 129 18.30 6.86 -11.56
CA ILE A 129 18.75 5.63 -10.88
C ILE A 129 19.04 4.54 -11.92
N GLU A 130 18.19 4.34 -12.94
CA GLU A 130 18.41 3.33 -14.00
C GLU A 130 19.76 3.50 -14.70
N LYS A 131 20.20 4.74 -14.97
CA LYS A 131 21.49 5.00 -15.60
C LYS A 131 22.66 4.51 -14.76
N LEU A 132 22.53 4.51 -13.43
CA LEU A 132 23.57 4.06 -12.52
C LEU A 132 23.63 2.53 -12.40
N ILE A 133 22.48 1.84 -12.62
CA ILE A 133 22.39 0.37 -12.52
C ILE A 133 23.28 -0.35 -13.54
N ASP A 134 23.35 0.17 -14.75
CA ASP A 134 24.09 -0.42 -15.87
C ASP A 134 25.59 -0.05 -15.89
N ASP A 135 26.00 0.87 -15.03
CA ASP A 135 27.38 1.33 -14.97
C ASP A 135 28.27 0.34 -14.16
N LYS A 136 29.57 0.58 -14.17
CA LYS A 136 30.53 -0.24 -13.43
C LYS A 136 30.37 -0.04 -11.93
N VAL A 137 30.14 -1.12 -11.21
CA VAL A 137 29.90 -1.16 -9.76
C VAL A 137 30.99 -0.43 -8.98
N GLU A 138 32.26 -0.64 -9.37
CA GLU A 138 33.45 -0.13 -8.66
C GLU A 138 33.47 1.39 -8.55
N LYS A 139 32.78 2.10 -9.45
CA LYS A 139 32.69 3.56 -9.43
C LYS A 139 31.94 4.12 -8.22
N TYR A 140 31.06 3.31 -7.63
CA TYR A 140 30.08 3.75 -6.64
C TYR A 140 30.33 3.17 -5.25
N LEU A 141 31.35 2.31 -5.11
CA LEU A 141 31.76 1.77 -3.82
C LEU A 141 32.46 2.85 -3.00
N VAL A 142 31.96 3.13 -1.80
CA VAL A 142 32.59 4.09 -0.90
C VAL A 142 33.81 3.50 -0.21
N LYS A 143 34.67 4.35 0.37
CA LYS A 143 35.81 3.90 1.17
C LYS A 143 35.36 3.11 2.42
N PRO A 144 36.17 2.19 2.97
CA PRO A 144 35.74 1.35 4.09
C PRO A 144 35.21 2.09 5.32
N ASN A 145 35.75 3.27 5.61
CA ASN A 145 35.32 4.13 6.73
C ASN A 145 34.00 4.89 6.46
N SER A 146 33.48 4.83 5.24
CA SER A 146 32.27 5.50 4.80
C SER A 146 31.09 4.53 4.56
N LEU A 147 31.29 3.23 4.82
CA LEU A 147 30.21 2.22 4.71
C LEU A 147 29.03 2.58 5.60
N GLY A 148 27.82 2.30 5.10
CA GLY A 148 26.59 2.40 5.87
C GLY A 148 26.45 1.31 6.92
N ARG A 149 25.40 1.38 7.75
CA ARG A 149 25.08 0.37 8.77
C ARG A 149 23.64 -0.09 8.60
N ALA A 150 23.38 -1.38 8.74
CA ALA A 150 22.02 -1.91 8.81
C ALA A 150 21.60 -2.14 10.26
N LYS A 151 20.33 -1.79 10.55
CA LYS A 151 19.66 -2.08 11.81
C LYS A 151 18.26 -2.62 11.53
N ARG A 152 17.76 -3.49 12.41
CA ARG A 152 16.34 -3.86 12.43
C ARG A 152 15.58 -2.92 13.36
N LEU A 153 14.38 -2.51 12.94
CA LEU A 153 13.43 -1.78 13.75
C LEU A 153 12.34 -2.77 14.19
N GLU A 154 12.31 -3.09 15.48
CA GLU A 154 11.43 -4.15 15.98
C GLU A 154 9.97 -3.66 16.15
N ASP A 155 9.75 -2.38 16.37
CA ASP A 155 8.46 -1.73 16.64
C ASP A 155 7.83 -1.05 15.39
N ALA A 156 8.22 -1.46 14.19
CA ALA A 156 7.71 -0.86 12.95
C ALA A 156 6.19 -1.05 12.77
N THR A 157 5.68 -2.22 13.16
CA THR A 157 4.25 -2.53 13.09
C THR A 157 3.45 -1.66 14.06
N GLU A 158 3.90 -1.55 15.28
CA GLU A 158 3.30 -0.73 16.34
C GLU A 158 3.31 0.75 15.95
N ASN A 159 4.41 1.25 15.42
CA ASN A 159 4.51 2.63 14.94
C ASN A 159 3.50 2.92 13.81
N TYR A 160 3.32 2.00 12.87
CA TYR A 160 2.30 2.14 11.82
C TYR A 160 0.88 2.11 12.40
N ILE A 161 0.58 1.20 13.32
CA ILE A 161 -0.72 1.13 14.02
C ILE A 161 -1.02 2.46 14.73
N GLU A 162 -0.06 2.99 15.48
CA GLU A 162 -0.24 4.27 16.17
C GLU A 162 -0.44 5.44 15.21
N ILE A 163 0.26 5.49 14.07
CA ILE A 163 0.01 6.51 13.05
C ILE A 163 -1.44 6.41 12.56
N LEU A 164 -1.94 5.22 12.24
CA LEU A 164 -3.31 5.03 11.78
C LEU A 164 -4.35 5.42 12.85
N LYS A 165 -4.16 5.03 14.10
CA LYS A 165 -5.05 5.38 15.22
C LYS A 165 -5.13 6.90 15.40
N ASN A 166 -4.01 7.61 15.25
CA ASN A 166 -3.95 9.06 15.41
C ASN A 166 -4.62 9.86 14.28
N ILE A 167 -4.98 9.22 13.16
CA ILE A 167 -5.76 9.82 12.07
C ILE A 167 -7.23 10.02 12.50
N PHE A 168 -7.74 9.16 13.36
CA PHE A 168 -9.13 9.16 13.79
C PHE A 168 -9.30 9.83 15.17
N PRO A 169 -10.52 10.33 15.50
CA PRO A 169 -10.79 10.86 16.82
C PRO A 169 -10.52 9.83 17.92
N LYS A 170 -10.03 10.24 19.08
CA LYS A 170 -9.77 9.35 20.23
C LYS A 170 -11.00 8.54 20.69
N SER A 171 -12.20 9.04 20.40
CA SER A 171 -13.48 8.35 20.67
C SER A 171 -13.81 7.25 19.66
N PHE A 172 -13.05 7.14 18.55
CA PHE A 172 -13.28 6.12 17.54
C PHE A 172 -12.97 4.74 18.11
N ASN A 173 -13.97 3.87 18.13
CA ASN A 173 -13.85 2.48 18.55
C ASN A 173 -14.78 1.60 17.73
N LEU A 174 -14.48 0.32 17.67
CA LEU A 174 -15.22 -0.70 16.92
C LEU A 174 -15.94 -1.70 17.83
N SER A 175 -16.11 -1.38 19.12
CA SER A 175 -16.80 -2.25 20.08
C SER A 175 -18.20 -2.63 19.58
N GLY A 176 -18.51 -3.93 19.64
CA GLY A 176 -19.76 -4.48 19.15
C GLY A 176 -19.81 -4.76 17.64
N MET A 177 -18.72 -4.49 16.88
CA MET A 177 -18.60 -4.93 15.49
C MET A 177 -17.85 -6.25 15.39
N LYS A 178 -18.38 -7.16 14.60
CA LYS A 178 -17.74 -8.43 14.23
C LYS A 178 -17.24 -8.35 12.80
N ILE A 179 -15.94 -8.49 12.61
CA ILE A 179 -15.26 -8.33 11.32
C ILE A 179 -14.65 -9.67 10.90
N PHE A 180 -14.98 -10.12 9.69
CA PHE A 180 -14.22 -11.18 9.04
C PHE A 180 -13.10 -10.55 8.21
N LEU A 181 -11.85 -10.96 8.48
CA LEU A 181 -10.66 -10.34 7.92
C LEU A 181 -9.80 -11.35 7.17
N ASP A 182 -9.47 -11.06 5.91
CA ASP A 182 -8.51 -11.81 5.11
C ASP A 182 -7.28 -10.95 4.80
N CYS A 183 -6.14 -11.33 5.35
CA CYS A 183 -4.86 -10.64 5.16
C CYS A 183 -4.02 -11.22 4.02
N ALA A 184 -4.57 -12.09 3.17
CA ALA A 184 -3.89 -12.69 2.01
C ALA A 184 -2.56 -13.40 2.32
N ASN A 185 -2.29 -13.78 3.57
CA ASN A 185 -0.96 -14.17 4.06
C ASN A 185 0.12 -13.13 3.68
N GLY A 186 -0.26 -11.88 3.53
CA GLY A 186 0.55 -10.77 3.06
C GLY A 186 1.08 -9.86 4.17
N ALA A 187 1.52 -8.68 3.80
CA ALA A 187 2.20 -7.71 4.66
C ALA A 187 1.37 -7.20 5.85
N SER A 188 0.03 -7.26 5.74
CA SER A 188 -0.90 -6.82 6.80
C SER A 188 -1.18 -7.87 7.88
N TYR A 189 -0.63 -9.09 7.77
CA TYR A 189 -0.99 -10.24 8.63
C TYR A 189 -0.86 -10.00 10.14
N LYS A 190 0.03 -9.10 10.56
CA LYS A 190 0.18 -8.67 11.96
C LYS A 190 -0.60 -7.38 12.23
N SER A 191 -0.39 -6.35 11.41
CA SER A 191 -0.89 -5.00 11.66
C SER A 191 -2.41 -4.91 11.62
N ALA A 192 -3.07 -5.54 10.64
CA ALA A 192 -4.50 -5.39 10.47
C ALA A 192 -5.32 -6.04 11.59
N PRO A 193 -5.10 -7.33 11.96
CA PRO A 193 -5.84 -7.93 13.06
C PRO A 193 -5.51 -7.28 14.41
N ALA A 194 -4.27 -6.84 14.63
CA ALA A 194 -3.89 -6.14 15.87
C ALA A 194 -4.64 -4.81 16.01
N LEU A 195 -4.56 -3.93 14.99
CA LEU A 195 -5.23 -2.64 15.00
C LEU A 195 -6.75 -2.76 15.21
N LEU A 196 -7.42 -3.67 14.50
CA LEU A 196 -8.87 -3.82 14.62
C LEU A 196 -9.30 -4.33 16.01
N ARG A 197 -8.52 -5.24 16.63
CA ARG A 197 -8.75 -5.69 18.01
C ARG A 197 -8.47 -4.59 19.03
N GLU A 198 -7.41 -3.83 18.87
CA GLU A 198 -7.11 -2.68 19.74
C GLU A 198 -8.21 -1.61 19.70
N LEU A 199 -8.89 -1.48 18.56
CA LEU A 199 -10.08 -0.61 18.43
C LEU A 199 -11.35 -1.25 18.99
N GLY A 200 -11.30 -2.48 19.51
CA GLY A 200 -12.40 -3.15 20.19
C GLY A 200 -13.28 -4.04 19.30
N ALA A 201 -12.90 -4.32 18.06
CA ALA A 201 -13.65 -5.23 17.19
C ALA A 201 -13.47 -6.71 17.60
N GLU A 202 -14.52 -7.52 17.42
CA GLU A 202 -14.40 -8.98 17.34
C GLU A 202 -13.88 -9.35 15.95
N VAL A 203 -12.64 -9.88 15.87
CA VAL A 203 -11.99 -10.17 14.60
C VAL A 203 -11.78 -11.66 14.40
N VAL A 204 -12.42 -12.19 13.37
CA VAL A 204 -12.16 -13.53 12.82
C VAL A 204 -11.21 -13.35 11.64
N ALA A 205 -9.94 -13.70 11.82
CA ALA A 205 -8.90 -13.45 10.84
C ALA A 205 -8.39 -14.72 10.17
N ILE A 206 -8.24 -14.68 8.84
CA ILE A 206 -7.58 -15.69 8.01
C ILE A 206 -6.46 -15.04 7.20
N GLY A 207 -5.66 -15.86 6.49
CA GLY A 207 -4.53 -15.32 5.73
C GLY A 207 -3.49 -14.66 6.62
N ILE A 208 -3.28 -15.17 7.85
CA ILE A 208 -2.38 -14.63 8.87
C ILE A 208 -1.23 -15.56 9.25
N ASN A 209 -1.04 -16.64 8.51
CA ASN A 209 0.02 -17.64 8.74
C ASN A 209 0.88 -17.78 7.47
N PRO A 210 1.68 -16.75 7.12
CA PRO A 210 2.51 -16.80 5.93
C PRO A 210 3.63 -17.85 6.05
N ASP A 211 3.79 -18.66 5.00
CA ASP A 211 4.85 -19.68 4.88
C ASP A 211 5.90 -19.33 3.79
N GLY A 212 5.74 -18.16 3.15
CA GLY A 212 6.58 -17.71 2.06
C GLY A 212 6.08 -18.09 0.66
N PHE A 213 5.14 -19.04 0.56
CA PHE A 213 4.58 -19.57 -0.69
C PHE A 213 3.08 -19.34 -0.84
N ASN A 214 2.40 -18.99 0.23
CA ASN A 214 0.93 -18.93 0.28
C ASN A 214 0.34 -17.51 0.17
N ILE A 215 1.15 -16.48 -0.06
CA ILE A 215 0.68 -15.11 -0.28
C ILE A 215 -0.26 -15.04 -1.49
N ASN A 216 -1.44 -14.43 -1.34
CA ASN A 216 -2.51 -14.34 -2.35
C ASN A 216 -3.05 -15.68 -2.88
N LYS A 217 -2.65 -16.81 -2.32
CA LYS A 217 -3.05 -18.14 -2.82
C LYS A 217 -4.44 -18.49 -2.29
N ASN A 218 -5.43 -18.41 -3.19
CA ASN A 218 -6.84 -18.67 -2.88
C ASN A 218 -7.37 -17.83 -1.69
N CYS A 219 -6.85 -16.64 -1.52
CA CYS A 219 -7.25 -15.71 -0.45
C CYS A 219 -6.97 -14.26 -0.87
N GLY A 220 -7.43 -13.32 -0.04
CA GLY A 220 -7.23 -11.90 -0.24
C GLY A 220 -8.17 -11.27 -1.26
N SER A 221 -7.89 -10.02 -1.65
CA SER A 221 -8.76 -9.18 -2.48
C SER A 221 -8.99 -9.71 -3.90
N THR A 222 -8.16 -10.61 -4.38
CA THR A 222 -8.31 -11.26 -5.69
C THR A 222 -9.16 -12.53 -5.66
N HIS A 223 -9.52 -13.01 -4.46
CA HIS A 223 -10.36 -14.19 -4.22
C HIS A 223 -11.49 -13.86 -3.24
N PRO A 224 -12.40 -12.93 -3.60
CA PRO A 224 -13.42 -12.42 -2.68
C PRO A 224 -14.50 -13.44 -2.31
N GLU A 225 -14.59 -14.59 -3.01
CA GLU A 225 -15.55 -15.65 -2.73
C GLU A 225 -15.39 -16.18 -1.30
N LEU A 226 -14.17 -16.19 -0.81
CA LEU A 226 -13.86 -16.67 0.55
C LEU A 226 -14.48 -15.77 1.61
N ILE A 227 -14.36 -14.44 1.50
CA ILE A 227 -14.97 -13.52 2.46
C ILE A 227 -16.50 -13.53 2.35
N GLN A 228 -17.08 -13.73 1.16
CA GLN A 228 -18.53 -13.81 0.97
C GLN A 228 -19.16 -14.97 1.75
N GLN A 229 -18.57 -16.15 1.66
CA GLN A 229 -19.02 -17.33 2.39
C GLN A 229 -18.81 -17.18 3.89
N SER A 230 -17.65 -16.68 4.26
CA SER A 230 -17.21 -16.58 5.66
C SER A 230 -18.00 -15.56 6.46
N VAL A 231 -18.36 -14.41 5.88
CA VAL A 231 -19.22 -13.43 6.55
C VAL A 231 -20.54 -14.04 6.96
N LYS A 232 -21.19 -14.81 6.08
CA LYS A 232 -22.46 -15.50 6.39
C LYS A 232 -22.27 -16.55 7.48
N THR A 233 -21.24 -17.40 7.34
CA THR A 233 -20.96 -18.49 8.28
C THR A 233 -20.66 -17.96 9.69
N HIS A 234 -19.86 -16.93 9.80
CA HIS A 234 -19.46 -16.32 11.07
C HIS A 234 -20.42 -15.24 11.58
N LYS A 235 -21.47 -14.91 10.80
CA LYS A 235 -22.41 -13.82 11.11
C LYS A 235 -21.67 -12.51 11.39
N ALA A 236 -20.67 -12.19 10.55
CA ALA A 236 -19.92 -10.94 10.67
C ALA A 236 -20.71 -9.77 10.09
N ASP A 237 -20.49 -8.57 10.64
CA ASP A 237 -21.13 -7.33 10.16
C ASP A 237 -20.55 -6.87 8.82
N ILE A 238 -19.28 -7.25 8.56
CA ILE A 238 -18.56 -6.91 7.32
C ILE A 238 -17.39 -7.89 7.12
N GLY A 239 -17.09 -8.19 5.86
CA GLY A 239 -15.87 -8.85 5.43
C GLY A 239 -14.90 -7.87 4.82
N ILE A 240 -13.60 -8.02 5.09
CA ILE A 240 -12.52 -7.19 4.58
C ILE A 240 -11.42 -8.09 4.05
N ALA A 241 -10.97 -7.88 2.82
CA ALA A 241 -9.86 -8.61 2.22
C ALA A 241 -8.84 -7.65 1.63
N PHE A 242 -7.58 -7.84 1.98
CA PHE A 242 -6.43 -7.12 1.43
C PHE A 242 -5.73 -7.94 0.34
N ASP A 243 -4.86 -7.30 -0.42
CA ASP A 243 -3.89 -7.99 -1.26
C ASP A 243 -2.53 -8.14 -0.53
N GLY A 244 -1.55 -8.74 -1.20
CA GLY A 244 -0.29 -9.16 -0.58
C GLY A 244 0.52 -8.04 0.09
N ASP A 245 0.47 -6.82 -0.39
CA ASP A 245 1.13 -5.65 0.24
C ASP A 245 0.14 -4.63 0.83
N ALA A 246 -1.14 -5.01 0.87
CA ALA A 246 -2.22 -4.30 1.53
C ALA A 246 -2.44 -2.85 1.03
N ASP A 247 -2.07 -2.55 -0.21
CA ASP A 247 -2.39 -1.28 -0.86
C ASP A 247 -3.79 -1.27 -1.48
N ARG A 248 -4.47 -2.44 -1.51
CA ARG A 248 -5.85 -2.64 -1.98
C ARG A 248 -6.73 -3.25 -0.91
N VAL A 249 -8.03 -2.93 -0.99
CA VAL A 249 -9.06 -3.54 -0.17
C VAL A 249 -10.34 -3.80 -0.96
N ILE A 250 -10.86 -5.01 -0.81
CA ILE A 250 -12.22 -5.40 -1.24
C ILE A 250 -12.99 -5.79 0.01
N MET A 251 -14.28 -5.50 0.03
CA MET A 251 -15.13 -5.81 1.17
C MET A 251 -16.35 -6.63 0.75
N CYS A 252 -17.05 -7.17 1.72
CA CYS A 252 -18.41 -7.65 1.50
C CYS A 252 -19.30 -7.28 2.70
N ASP A 253 -20.58 -7.08 2.41
CA ASP A 253 -21.56 -6.75 3.43
C ASP A 253 -21.98 -7.98 4.25
N GLU A 254 -22.84 -7.78 5.25
CA GLU A 254 -23.37 -8.83 6.12
C GLU A 254 -24.22 -9.90 5.40
N LYS A 255 -24.58 -9.65 4.13
CA LYS A 255 -25.28 -10.60 3.26
C LYS A 255 -24.33 -11.37 2.33
N GLY A 256 -23.05 -11.02 2.34
CA GLY A 256 -22.03 -11.58 1.45
C GLY A 256 -22.01 -10.98 0.05
N GLU A 257 -22.60 -9.80 -0.14
CA GLU A 257 -22.50 -9.08 -1.41
C GLU A 257 -21.18 -8.30 -1.47
N ILE A 258 -20.45 -8.45 -2.60
CA ILE A 258 -19.15 -7.81 -2.78
C ILE A 258 -19.31 -6.29 -2.93
N ILE A 259 -18.46 -5.59 -2.19
CA ILE A 259 -18.30 -4.14 -2.21
C ILE A 259 -16.91 -3.87 -2.81
N ASP A 260 -16.88 -3.48 -4.09
CA ASP A 260 -15.67 -3.16 -4.81
C ASP A 260 -15.18 -1.73 -4.56
N GLY A 261 -14.01 -1.39 -5.14
CA GLY A 261 -13.42 -0.06 -4.97
C GLY A 261 -14.34 1.08 -5.38
N ASP A 262 -15.14 0.92 -6.42
CA ASP A 262 -16.07 1.96 -6.88
C ASP A 262 -17.15 2.23 -5.84
N GLN A 263 -17.70 1.20 -5.19
CA GLN A 263 -18.70 1.37 -4.13
C GLN A 263 -18.09 1.98 -2.87
N ILE A 264 -16.85 1.61 -2.54
CA ILE A 264 -16.10 2.21 -1.41
C ILE A 264 -15.86 3.70 -1.69
N ILE A 265 -15.38 4.06 -2.88
CA ILE A 265 -15.14 5.44 -3.30
C ILE A 265 -16.44 6.25 -3.26
N ALA A 266 -17.58 5.69 -3.75
CA ALA A 266 -18.87 6.34 -3.71
C ALA A 266 -19.30 6.69 -2.29
N MET A 267 -19.17 5.74 -1.38
CA MET A 267 -19.53 5.91 0.04
C MET A 267 -18.65 6.95 0.71
N ILE A 268 -17.33 6.89 0.53
CA ILE A 268 -16.39 7.87 1.09
C ILE A 268 -16.69 9.27 0.52
N ALA A 269 -16.87 9.41 -0.79
CA ALA A 269 -17.17 10.68 -1.44
C ALA A 269 -18.45 11.31 -0.89
N LYS A 270 -19.52 10.51 -0.72
CA LYS A 270 -20.80 10.93 -0.11
C LYS A 270 -20.59 11.48 1.30
N ASN A 271 -19.86 10.74 2.14
CA ASN A 271 -19.61 11.10 3.52
C ASN A 271 -18.69 12.32 3.63
N TRP A 272 -17.64 12.38 2.84
CA TRP A 272 -16.72 13.51 2.83
C TRP A 272 -17.37 14.78 2.30
N LYS A 273 -18.26 14.68 1.31
CA LYS A 273 -19.07 15.81 0.85
C LYS A 273 -19.98 16.34 1.97
N LYS A 274 -20.71 15.44 2.67
CA LYS A 274 -21.56 15.80 3.81
C LYS A 274 -20.77 16.50 4.93
N LYS A 275 -19.56 15.98 5.24
CA LYS A 275 -18.66 16.54 6.26
C LYS A 275 -17.85 17.75 5.78
N LYS A 276 -17.98 18.19 4.52
CA LYS A 276 -17.19 19.25 3.88
C LYS A 276 -15.68 18.98 3.85
N ILE A 277 -15.29 17.70 3.81
CA ILE A 277 -13.88 17.24 3.75
C ILE A 277 -13.46 17.02 2.29
N LEU A 278 -14.40 16.64 1.39
CA LEU A 278 -14.10 16.40 -0.02
C LEU A 278 -13.60 17.68 -0.69
N LYS A 279 -12.38 17.66 -1.22
CA LYS A 279 -11.79 18.78 -1.95
C LYS A 279 -11.87 18.53 -3.44
N GLY A 280 -12.53 19.46 -4.13
CA GLY A 280 -12.69 19.46 -5.59
C GLY A 280 -13.64 18.38 -6.09
N GLY A 281 -13.18 17.15 -6.20
CA GLY A 281 -13.96 16.02 -6.72
C GLY A 281 -13.23 14.68 -6.50
N VAL A 282 -13.51 13.71 -7.37
CA VAL A 282 -12.97 12.35 -7.32
C VAL A 282 -12.26 12.01 -8.63
N VAL A 283 -11.15 11.29 -8.54
CA VAL A 283 -10.46 10.70 -9.70
C VAL A 283 -10.67 9.19 -9.69
N GLY A 284 -11.22 8.67 -10.78
CA GLY A 284 -11.25 7.23 -11.08
C GLY A 284 -10.38 6.88 -12.26
N THR A 285 -10.51 5.66 -12.78
CA THR A 285 -9.81 5.23 -14.00
C THR A 285 -10.79 5.00 -15.15
N LEU A 286 -10.26 4.66 -16.31
CA LEU A 286 -11.07 4.24 -17.46
C LEU A 286 -11.97 3.03 -17.14
N MET A 287 -11.57 2.21 -16.15
CA MET A 287 -12.31 1.02 -15.71
C MET A 287 -13.45 1.32 -14.72
N THR A 288 -13.56 2.56 -14.23
CA THR A 288 -14.61 2.95 -13.27
C THR A 288 -15.99 2.72 -13.85
N ASN A 289 -16.89 2.13 -13.04
CA ASN A 289 -18.28 1.83 -13.41
C ASN A 289 -19.05 3.09 -13.81
N LEU A 290 -19.83 3.01 -14.89
CA LEU A 290 -20.63 4.12 -15.38
C LEU A 290 -21.69 4.57 -14.37
N GLY A 291 -22.22 3.62 -13.57
CA GLY A 291 -23.17 3.93 -12.50
C GLY A 291 -22.59 4.89 -11.45
N LEU A 292 -21.30 4.71 -11.12
CA LEU A 292 -20.59 5.62 -10.21
C LEU A 292 -20.44 7.03 -10.80
N GLU A 293 -20.07 7.15 -12.07
CA GLU A 293 -19.97 8.44 -12.75
C GLU A 293 -21.31 9.16 -12.79
N ASN A 294 -22.39 8.44 -13.15
CA ASN A 294 -23.75 8.96 -13.13
C ASN A 294 -24.19 9.40 -11.72
N TYR A 295 -23.85 8.61 -10.70
CA TYR A 295 -24.10 8.96 -9.30
C TYR A 295 -23.40 10.28 -8.93
N PHE A 296 -22.15 10.46 -9.28
CA PHE A 296 -21.42 11.69 -9.00
C PHE A 296 -22.02 12.89 -9.71
N LYS A 297 -22.37 12.74 -10.99
CA LYS A 297 -23.06 13.79 -11.78
C LYS A 297 -24.36 14.23 -11.10
N ASN A 298 -25.22 13.28 -10.71
CA ASN A 298 -26.51 13.54 -10.08
C ASN A 298 -26.38 14.15 -8.67
N ASN A 299 -25.24 13.96 -8.02
CA ASN A 299 -24.97 14.50 -6.70
C ASN A 299 -24.02 15.73 -6.72
N ASN A 300 -23.79 16.36 -7.88
CA ASN A 300 -22.88 17.51 -8.01
C ASN A 300 -21.49 17.25 -7.39
N ILE A 301 -20.91 16.10 -7.68
CA ILE A 301 -19.53 15.75 -7.35
C ILE A 301 -18.75 15.71 -8.67
N LYS A 302 -17.72 16.53 -8.80
CA LYS A 302 -16.85 16.50 -9.99
C LYS A 302 -16.13 15.16 -10.06
N PHE A 303 -16.08 14.57 -11.26
CA PHE A 303 -15.43 13.30 -11.51
C PHE A 303 -14.51 13.41 -12.73
N HIS A 304 -13.33 12.83 -12.64
CA HIS A 304 -12.37 12.75 -13.75
C HIS A 304 -11.81 11.34 -13.86
N ARG A 305 -11.66 10.87 -15.09
CA ARG A 305 -10.98 9.61 -15.40
C ARG A 305 -9.49 9.86 -15.64
N ALA A 306 -8.66 8.98 -15.12
CA ALA A 306 -7.26 8.82 -15.44
C ALA A 306 -7.05 7.50 -16.21
N ASP A 307 -5.88 7.29 -16.77
CA ASP A 307 -5.46 5.99 -17.26
C ASP A 307 -5.41 4.97 -16.11
N VAL A 308 -5.44 3.68 -16.45
CA VAL A 308 -5.36 2.59 -15.47
C VAL A 308 -3.97 2.56 -14.83
N GLY A 309 -3.95 2.59 -13.51
CA GLY A 309 -2.75 2.59 -12.68
C GLY A 309 -2.77 3.69 -11.63
N ASP A 310 -2.39 3.32 -10.41
CA ASP A 310 -2.42 4.17 -9.22
C ASP A 310 -1.60 5.47 -9.39
N ARG A 311 -0.50 5.40 -10.12
CA ARG A 311 0.33 6.54 -10.47
C ARG A 311 -0.45 7.61 -11.23
N TYR A 312 -1.18 7.21 -12.28
CA TYR A 312 -1.97 8.14 -13.10
C TYR A 312 -3.11 8.76 -12.31
N VAL A 313 -3.76 7.95 -11.45
CA VAL A 313 -4.76 8.45 -10.50
C VAL A 313 -4.15 9.52 -9.60
N LYS A 314 -2.99 9.23 -8.98
CA LYS A 314 -2.31 10.17 -8.07
C LYS A 314 -1.86 11.45 -8.76
N GLU A 315 -1.26 11.35 -9.94
CA GLU A 315 -0.84 12.50 -10.74
C GLU A 315 -2.02 13.40 -11.09
N LYS A 316 -3.16 12.79 -11.51
CA LYS A 316 -4.38 13.51 -11.81
C LYS A 316 -4.98 14.18 -10.56
N MET A 317 -5.00 13.48 -9.42
CA MET A 317 -5.43 14.06 -8.13
C MET A 317 -4.59 15.29 -7.77
N ASN A 318 -3.28 15.19 -7.90
CA ASN A 318 -2.36 16.30 -7.59
C ASN A 318 -2.58 17.50 -8.53
N SER A 319 -2.74 17.27 -9.84
CA SER A 319 -2.95 18.33 -10.84
C SER A 319 -4.27 19.08 -10.61
N LEU A 320 -5.32 18.37 -10.17
CA LEU A 320 -6.64 18.92 -9.89
C LEU A 320 -6.80 19.39 -8.43
N LYS A 321 -5.82 19.13 -7.57
CA LYS A 321 -5.88 19.33 -6.11
C LYS A 321 -7.07 18.61 -5.45
N TYR A 322 -7.36 17.40 -5.94
CA TYR A 322 -8.40 16.52 -5.38
C TYR A 322 -7.79 15.62 -4.31
N ASN A 323 -8.58 15.27 -3.32
CA ASN A 323 -8.13 14.47 -2.18
C ASN A 323 -8.72 13.05 -2.11
N LEU A 324 -9.50 12.64 -3.10
CA LEU A 324 -10.04 11.29 -3.21
C LEU A 324 -9.88 10.77 -4.63
N GLY A 325 -9.36 9.58 -4.76
CA GLY A 325 -9.27 8.86 -6.02
C GLY A 325 -9.00 7.39 -5.80
N GLY A 326 -9.13 6.60 -6.86
CA GLY A 326 -8.84 5.18 -6.78
C GLY A 326 -9.37 4.38 -7.96
N GLU A 327 -9.31 3.07 -7.80
CA GLU A 327 -9.63 2.09 -8.82
C GLU A 327 -10.67 1.09 -8.30
N GLN A 328 -11.45 0.52 -9.22
CA GLN A 328 -12.40 -0.55 -8.92
C GLN A 328 -11.73 -1.74 -8.21
N SER A 329 -10.44 -2.01 -8.51
CA SER A 329 -9.63 -3.05 -7.87
C SER A 329 -9.41 -2.88 -6.37
N GLY A 330 -9.86 -1.76 -5.79
CA GLY A 330 -9.73 -1.47 -4.37
C GLY A 330 -8.48 -0.67 -3.98
N HIS A 331 -7.65 -0.24 -4.94
CA HIS A 331 -6.56 0.71 -4.67
C HIS A 331 -7.15 2.12 -4.54
N ILE A 332 -7.29 2.61 -3.31
CA ILE A 332 -7.95 3.88 -3.00
C ILE A 332 -7.00 4.80 -2.26
N ILE A 333 -6.91 6.03 -2.73
CA ILE A 333 -6.00 7.05 -2.19
C ILE A 333 -6.82 8.11 -1.44
N LEU A 334 -6.63 8.17 -0.14
CA LEU A 334 -7.18 9.20 0.75
C LEU A 334 -6.15 10.33 0.91
N GLY A 335 -6.07 11.22 -0.08
CA GLY A 335 -4.94 12.12 -0.31
C GLY A 335 -4.61 13.13 0.80
N ASN A 336 -5.54 13.39 1.75
CA ASN A 336 -5.24 14.18 2.95
C ASN A 336 -4.53 13.35 4.04
N LEU A 337 -4.61 12.01 3.95
CA LEU A 337 -4.22 11.07 5.01
C LEU A 337 -3.05 10.17 4.58
N ALA A 338 -2.95 9.88 3.29
CA ALA A 338 -1.95 8.98 2.72
C ALA A 338 -1.40 9.49 1.38
N THR A 339 -0.19 9.08 1.06
CA THR A 339 0.49 9.44 -0.20
C THR A 339 0.24 8.43 -1.33
N THR A 340 -0.15 7.20 -0.97
CA THR A 340 -0.50 6.09 -1.87
C THR A 340 -1.72 5.35 -1.33
N GLY A 341 -2.16 4.28 -1.99
CA GLY A 341 -3.23 3.41 -1.49
C GLY A 341 -2.86 2.74 -0.17
N ASP A 342 -3.84 2.63 0.71
CA ASP A 342 -3.75 1.94 1.99
C ASP A 342 -5.07 1.25 2.29
N GLY A 343 -5.11 -0.08 2.09
CA GLY A 343 -6.32 -0.85 2.32
C GLY A 343 -6.80 -0.79 3.77
N LEU A 344 -5.87 -0.76 4.74
CA LEU A 344 -6.24 -0.73 6.16
C LEU A 344 -6.79 0.64 6.57
N LEU A 345 -6.19 1.74 6.10
CA LEU A 345 -6.71 3.09 6.32
C LEU A 345 -8.09 3.28 5.68
N VAL A 346 -8.27 2.78 4.46
CA VAL A 346 -9.57 2.79 3.76
C VAL A 346 -10.60 1.98 4.55
N ALA A 347 -10.21 0.80 5.05
CA ALA A 347 -11.08 -0.01 5.90
C ALA A 347 -11.52 0.75 7.16
N LEU A 348 -10.60 1.44 7.83
CA LEU A 348 -10.95 2.26 9.01
C LEU A 348 -11.92 3.40 8.67
N GLU A 349 -11.73 4.09 7.54
CA GLU A 349 -12.66 5.15 7.09
C GLU A 349 -14.07 4.61 6.82
N VAL A 350 -14.14 3.41 6.21
CA VAL A 350 -15.40 2.68 6.02
C VAL A 350 -16.03 2.31 7.36
N LEU A 351 -15.27 1.67 8.26
CA LEU A 351 -15.77 1.23 9.57
C LEU A 351 -16.24 2.40 10.44
N ASN A 352 -15.54 3.53 10.41
CA ASN A 352 -15.97 4.77 11.06
C ASN A 352 -17.33 5.26 10.51
N SER A 353 -17.54 5.09 9.23
CA SER A 353 -18.81 5.45 8.59
C SER A 353 -19.93 4.49 8.96
N LEU A 354 -19.66 3.17 9.00
CA LEU A 354 -20.63 2.13 9.37
C LEU A 354 -21.11 2.29 10.81
N LYS A 355 -20.19 2.53 11.74
CA LYS A 355 -20.53 2.73 13.17
C LYS A 355 -21.63 3.76 13.38
N ASN A 356 -21.67 4.78 12.52
CA ASN A 356 -22.62 5.90 12.61
C ASN A 356 -23.86 5.74 11.73
N ASN A 357 -23.89 4.81 10.75
CA ASN A 357 -24.94 4.75 9.74
C ASN A 357 -25.62 3.37 9.60
N GLY A 358 -25.22 2.37 10.38
CA GLY A 358 -25.84 1.05 10.45
C GLY A 358 -25.23 0.00 9.52
N LYS A 359 -26.03 -0.96 9.03
CA LYS A 359 -25.57 -2.14 8.29
C LYS A 359 -24.84 -1.81 6.98
N ALA A 360 -23.81 -2.61 6.65
CA ALA A 360 -22.99 -2.44 5.46
C ALA A 360 -23.83 -2.46 4.17
N SER A 361 -24.75 -3.42 4.01
CA SER A 361 -25.65 -3.53 2.85
C SER A 361 -26.46 -2.25 2.58
N LYS A 362 -26.83 -1.51 3.63
CA LYS A 362 -27.56 -0.25 3.49
C LYS A 362 -26.64 0.92 3.16
N VAL A 363 -25.46 0.96 3.78
CA VAL A 363 -24.51 2.07 3.62
C VAL A 363 -23.87 2.08 2.24
N PHE A 364 -23.60 0.90 1.67
CA PHE A 364 -22.98 0.76 0.35
C PHE A 364 -23.98 0.74 -0.82
N SER A 365 -25.27 0.72 -0.57
CA SER A 365 -26.29 0.88 -1.61
C SER A 365 -26.37 2.35 -2.08
N VAL A 366 -25.25 2.87 -2.63
CA VAL A 366 -25.11 4.28 -3.02
C VAL A 366 -25.51 4.49 -4.47
N PHE A 367 -25.17 3.55 -5.35
CA PHE A 367 -25.53 3.57 -6.77
C PHE A 367 -25.82 2.15 -7.29
N LYS A 368 -26.47 2.05 -8.44
CA LYS A 368 -26.65 0.78 -9.17
C LYS A 368 -25.48 0.61 -10.14
N LYS A 369 -24.86 -0.56 -10.14
CA LYS A 369 -23.83 -0.97 -11.12
C LYS A 369 -24.40 -1.15 -12.51
#